data_c1688c804e80994514d8a7c06adc15d2
#
_entry.id   c1688c804e80994514d8a7c06adc15d2
#
_cell.length_a   1.000
_cell.length_b   1.000
_cell.length_c   1.000
_cell.angle_alpha   90.00
_cell.angle_beta   90.00
_cell.angle_gamma   90.00
#
_symmetry.space_group_name_H-M   'P 1'
#
loop_
_entity.id
_entity.type
_entity.pdbx_description
1 polymer ?
#
loop_
_entity_poly.entity_id
_entity_poly.type
_entity_poly.pdbx_seq_one_letter_code
_entity_poly.pdbx_strand_id
1 'polypeptide(L)'
;MYQKNEIHAGLEEFHSIPNALLVDVRNPAEYNGGHIPGSYNFAMSRILKEAEAEFPDKSVPMYVYCQSGARSARAGKLLDLLGYESVTDLGGIADYTGPRE
;
A
#
# COMPACT_ATOMS: atom_id res chain seq x y z
N MET A 1 -3.62 -8.77 9.81
CA MET A 1 -4.83 -9.21 9.09
C MET A 1 -4.94 -8.49 7.75
N TYR A 2 -5.12 -9.24 6.68
CA TYR A 2 -5.28 -8.70 5.33
C TYR A 2 -6.76 -8.45 5.05
N GLN A 3 -7.10 -7.26 4.54
CA GLN A 3 -8.46 -6.92 4.16
C GLN A 3 -8.46 -6.02 2.93
N LYS A 4 -9.57 -5.95 2.22
CA LYS A 4 -9.76 -5.08 1.07
C LYS A 4 -10.69 -3.94 1.43
N ASN A 5 -10.47 -2.77 0.79
CA ASN A 5 -11.39 -1.65 0.88
C ASN A 5 -11.39 -0.90 -0.44
N GLU A 6 -12.48 -0.23 -0.76
CA GLU A 6 -12.56 0.63 -1.93
C GLU A 6 -11.55 1.78 -1.75
N ILE A 7 -10.88 2.18 -2.84
CA ILE A 7 -9.72 3.06 -2.74
C ILE A 7 -10.03 4.41 -2.09
N HIS A 8 -11.15 5.03 -2.40
CA HIS A 8 -11.49 6.34 -1.83
C HIS A 8 -11.87 6.22 -0.36
N ALA A 9 -12.67 5.22 0.01
CA ALA A 9 -13.02 4.96 1.40
C ALA A 9 -11.78 4.57 2.22
N GLY A 10 -10.91 3.75 1.64
CA GLY A 10 -9.67 3.36 2.28
C GLY A 10 -8.69 4.53 2.48
N LEU A 11 -8.63 5.46 1.54
CA LEU A 11 -7.80 6.66 1.68
C LEU A 11 -8.34 7.59 2.77
N GLU A 12 -9.65 7.72 2.89
CA GLU A 12 -10.26 8.46 4.00
C GLU A 12 -9.84 7.86 5.34
N GLU A 13 -9.91 6.54 5.45
CA GLU A 13 -9.48 5.82 6.64
C GLU A 13 -8.00 6.06 6.93
N PHE A 14 -7.15 5.93 5.91
CA PHE A 14 -5.72 6.20 6.02
C PHE A 14 -5.45 7.61 6.59
N HIS A 15 -6.13 8.61 6.05
CA HIS A 15 -5.93 10.00 6.48
C HIS A 15 -6.38 10.25 7.92
N SER A 16 -7.24 9.41 8.48
CA SER A 16 -7.72 9.53 9.86
C SER A 16 -6.77 8.92 10.88
N ILE A 17 -5.75 8.19 10.45
CA ILE A 17 -4.80 7.49 11.34
C ILE A 17 -3.41 8.15 11.22
N PRO A 18 -2.94 8.87 12.26
CA PRO A 18 -1.74 9.71 12.14
C PRO A 18 -0.46 8.99 11.72
N ASN A 19 -0.29 7.72 12.13
CA ASN A 19 0.95 6.98 11.85
C ASN A 19 0.80 5.91 10.77
N ALA A 20 -0.34 5.85 10.09
CA ALA A 20 -0.57 4.85 9.04
C ALA A 20 0.36 5.09 7.84
N LEU A 21 0.68 4.02 7.14
CA LEU A 21 1.52 4.05 5.94
C LEU A 21 0.68 3.79 4.70
N LEU A 22 0.91 4.57 3.65
CA LEU A 22 0.33 4.34 2.33
C LEU A 22 1.45 3.92 1.39
N VAL A 23 1.40 2.69 0.90
CA VAL A 23 2.49 2.10 0.14
C VAL A 23 2.07 1.80 -1.29
N ASP A 24 2.78 2.40 -2.24
CA ASP A 24 2.64 2.12 -3.66
C ASP A 24 3.57 0.96 -4.00
N VAL A 25 2.99 -0.21 -4.31
CA VAL A 25 3.79 -1.42 -4.58
C VAL A 25 4.10 -1.62 -6.07
N ARG A 26 3.89 -0.58 -6.88
CA ARG A 26 4.31 -0.58 -8.29
C ARG A 26 5.83 -0.38 -8.38
N ASN A 27 6.37 -0.50 -9.58
CA ASN A 27 7.81 -0.22 -9.75
C ASN A 27 8.09 1.29 -9.74
N PRO A 28 9.37 1.70 -9.55
CA PRO A 28 9.71 3.12 -9.46
C PRO A 28 9.31 3.96 -10.67
N ALA A 29 9.38 3.42 -11.88
CA ALA A 29 9.01 4.17 -13.08
C ALA A 29 7.52 4.51 -13.10
N GLU A 30 6.67 3.57 -12.68
CA GLU A 30 5.23 3.82 -12.54
C GLU A 30 4.95 4.89 -11.50
N TYR A 31 5.60 4.79 -10.34
CA TYR A 31 5.45 5.76 -9.25
C TYR A 31 5.85 7.17 -9.70
N ASN A 32 6.98 7.28 -10.39
CA ASN A 32 7.48 8.57 -10.88
C ASN A 32 6.57 9.19 -11.95
N GLY A 33 5.81 8.38 -12.66
CA GLY A 33 4.85 8.83 -13.66
C GLY A 33 3.53 9.36 -13.09
N GLY A 34 3.36 9.25 -11.78
CA GLY A 34 2.16 9.74 -11.07
C GLY A 34 1.73 8.77 -9.99
N HIS A 35 1.54 9.29 -8.76
CA HIS A 35 1.19 8.48 -7.60
C HIS A 35 0.24 9.25 -6.69
N ILE A 36 -0.39 8.55 -5.77
CA ILE A 36 -1.29 9.16 -4.78
C ILE A 36 -0.45 9.97 -3.78
N PRO A 37 -0.82 11.23 -3.51
CA PRO A 37 -0.10 12.06 -2.53
C PRO A 37 0.02 11.36 -1.17
N GLY A 38 1.20 11.42 -0.59
CA GLY A 38 1.48 10.79 0.70
C GLY A 38 1.90 9.33 0.61
N SER A 39 1.94 8.75 -0.59
CA SER A 39 2.36 7.36 -0.75
C SER A 39 3.88 7.22 -0.81
N TYR A 40 4.35 6.07 -0.33
CA TYR A 40 5.75 5.67 -0.31
C TYR A 40 5.93 4.52 -1.28
N ASN A 41 6.85 4.65 -2.22
CA ASN A 41 7.06 3.59 -3.22
C ASN A 41 7.93 2.46 -2.64
N PHE A 42 7.36 1.26 -2.65
CA PHE A 42 8.08 0.07 -2.22
C PHE A 42 7.60 -1.11 -3.08
N ALA A 43 8.31 -1.37 -4.16
CA ALA A 43 7.88 -2.34 -5.17
C ALA A 43 7.58 -3.72 -4.56
N MET A 44 6.53 -4.36 -5.05
CA MET A 44 6.07 -5.66 -4.56
C MET A 44 7.20 -6.70 -4.53
N SER A 45 8.14 -6.62 -5.49
CA SER A 45 9.27 -7.54 -5.56
C SER A 45 10.24 -7.43 -4.36
N ARG A 46 10.19 -6.33 -3.60
CA ARG A 46 11.05 -6.11 -2.43
C ARG A 46 10.45 -6.62 -1.13
N ILE A 47 9.15 -6.97 -1.12
CA ILE A 47 8.42 -7.26 0.12
C ILE A 47 9.09 -8.37 0.95
N LEU A 48 9.32 -9.53 0.35
CA LEU A 48 9.83 -10.69 1.10
C LEU A 48 11.21 -10.45 1.70
N LYS A 49 12.08 -9.75 0.99
CA LYS A 49 13.48 -9.60 1.43
C LYS A 49 13.71 -8.37 2.27
N GLU A 50 12.94 -7.30 2.08
CA GLU A 50 13.29 -5.99 2.61
C GLU A 50 12.22 -5.33 3.47
N ALA A 51 10.96 -5.83 3.47
CA ALA A 51 9.88 -5.16 4.17
C ALA A 51 10.14 -5.03 5.69
N GLU A 52 10.63 -6.09 6.31
CA GLU A 52 10.84 -6.08 7.76
C GLU A 52 11.92 -5.09 8.19
N ALA A 53 12.93 -4.85 7.34
CA ALA A 53 13.95 -3.83 7.61
C ALA A 53 13.40 -2.42 7.35
N GLU A 54 12.61 -2.27 6.29
CA GLU A 54 12.04 -0.96 5.90
C GLU A 54 10.92 -0.51 6.84
N PHE A 55 10.07 -1.45 7.25
CA PHE A 55 8.91 -1.21 8.11
C PHE A 55 8.99 -2.10 9.35
N PRO A 56 9.87 -1.76 10.30
CA PRO A 56 10.14 -2.65 11.45
C PRO A 56 8.98 -2.71 12.47
N ASP A 57 8.15 -1.68 12.55
CA ASP A 57 7.01 -1.68 13.48
C ASP A 57 5.78 -2.30 12.80
N LYS A 58 5.52 -3.56 13.11
CA LYS A 58 4.43 -4.31 12.50
C LYS A 58 3.04 -3.95 13.02
N SER A 59 2.96 -3.10 14.05
CA SER A 59 1.68 -2.63 14.58
C SER A 59 1.12 -1.43 13.81
N VAL A 60 1.93 -0.78 12.98
CA VAL A 60 1.50 0.38 12.19
C VAL A 60 0.56 -0.08 11.07
N PRO A 61 -0.64 0.50 10.95
CA PRO A 61 -1.55 0.14 9.85
C PRO A 61 -0.96 0.48 8.49
N MET A 62 -1.03 -0.46 7.56
CA MET A 62 -0.51 -0.31 6.21
C MET A 62 -1.65 -0.35 5.18
N TYR A 63 -1.61 0.58 4.24
CA TYR A 63 -2.53 0.65 3.12
C TYR A 63 -1.72 0.50 1.85
N VAL A 64 -2.06 -0.47 1.00
CA VAL A 64 -1.28 -0.79 -0.20
C VAL A 64 -2.12 -0.66 -1.46
N TYR A 65 -1.51 -0.18 -2.54
CA TYR A 65 -2.17 -0.11 -3.84
C TYR A 65 -1.16 -0.37 -4.95
N CYS A 66 -1.67 -0.75 -6.12
CA CYS A 66 -0.85 -0.87 -7.33
C CYS A 66 -1.57 -0.22 -8.51
N GLN A 67 -1.35 -0.69 -9.75
CA GLN A 67 -2.00 -0.13 -10.92
C GLN A 67 -3.43 -0.64 -11.08
N SER A 68 -3.63 -1.96 -11.03
CA SER A 68 -4.93 -2.59 -11.29
C SER A 68 -5.43 -3.50 -10.17
N GLY A 69 -4.65 -3.68 -9.11
CA GLY A 69 -5.05 -4.45 -7.94
C GLY A 69 -4.39 -5.81 -7.79
N ALA A 70 -3.77 -6.36 -8.83
CA ALA A 70 -3.17 -7.70 -8.77
C ALA A 70 -1.93 -7.75 -7.87
N ARG A 71 -1.01 -6.80 -8.03
CA ARG A 71 0.21 -6.73 -7.23
C ARG A 71 -0.09 -6.36 -5.77
N SER A 72 -1.04 -5.46 -5.54
CA SER A 72 -1.39 -5.05 -4.19
C SER A 72 -2.06 -6.18 -3.42
N ALA A 73 -2.85 -7.02 -4.08
CA ALA A 73 -3.43 -8.21 -3.45
C ALA A 73 -2.34 -9.17 -3.00
N ARG A 74 -1.34 -9.42 -3.85
CA ARG A 74 -0.21 -10.27 -3.51
C ARG A 74 0.65 -9.66 -2.43
N ALA A 75 0.98 -8.38 -2.55
CA ALA A 75 1.78 -7.66 -1.56
C ALA A 75 1.12 -7.66 -0.19
N GLY A 76 -0.19 -7.40 -0.15
CA GLY A 76 -0.95 -7.38 1.10
C GLY A 76 -0.94 -8.73 1.80
N LYS A 77 -1.11 -9.81 1.04
CA LYS A 77 -1.07 -11.17 1.60
C LYS A 77 0.33 -11.54 2.12
N LEU A 78 1.39 -11.12 1.42
CA LEU A 78 2.75 -11.35 1.87
C LEU A 78 3.04 -10.59 3.17
N LEU A 79 2.61 -9.34 3.26
CA LEU A 79 2.78 -8.54 4.48
C LEU A 79 2.02 -9.18 5.65
N ASP A 80 0.83 -9.68 5.41
CA ASP A 80 0.07 -10.40 6.43
C ASP A 80 0.84 -11.64 6.91
N LEU A 81 1.39 -12.41 5.98
CA LEU A 81 2.21 -13.58 6.32
C LEU A 81 3.46 -13.21 7.11
N LEU A 82 4.03 -12.05 6.87
CA LEU A 82 5.21 -11.56 7.61
C LEU A 82 4.85 -11.04 9.00
N GLY A 83 3.58 -11.03 9.38
CA GLY A 83 3.14 -10.65 10.70
C GLY A 83 2.71 -9.20 10.87
N TYR A 84 2.57 -8.44 9.78
CA TYR A 84 2.02 -7.10 9.88
C TYR A 84 0.55 -7.19 10.29
N GLU A 85 0.19 -6.47 11.34
CA GLU A 85 -1.08 -6.69 12.04
C GLU A 85 -2.30 -6.17 11.30
N SER A 86 -2.13 -5.09 10.54
CA SER A 86 -3.24 -4.47 9.81
C SER A 86 -2.77 -4.06 8.42
N VAL A 87 -3.24 -4.78 7.39
CA VAL A 87 -2.89 -4.52 6.00
C VAL A 87 -4.17 -4.39 5.18
N THR A 88 -4.40 -3.22 4.62
CA THR A 88 -5.57 -2.92 3.79
C THR A 88 -5.15 -2.76 2.33
N ASP A 89 -5.73 -3.57 1.47
CA ASP A 89 -5.51 -3.52 0.03
C ASP A 89 -6.53 -2.57 -0.60
N LEU A 90 -6.05 -1.48 -1.18
CA LEU A 90 -6.89 -0.46 -1.81
C LEU A 90 -7.16 -0.73 -3.30
N GLY A 91 -6.56 -1.79 -3.84
CA GLY A 91 -6.72 -2.11 -5.26
C GLY A 91 -5.82 -1.28 -6.15
N GLY A 92 -6.37 -0.77 -7.26
CA GLY A 92 -5.59 -0.09 -8.28
C GLY A 92 -5.80 1.41 -8.35
N ILE A 93 -4.72 2.15 -8.60
CA ILE A 93 -4.78 3.58 -8.83
C ILE A 93 -5.63 3.92 -10.08
N ALA A 94 -5.86 2.94 -10.96
CA ALA A 94 -6.74 3.10 -12.11
C ALA A 94 -8.16 3.53 -11.70
N ASP A 95 -8.60 3.12 -10.51
CA ASP A 95 -9.92 3.48 -9.97
C ASP A 95 -9.92 4.76 -9.13
N TYR A 96 -8.76 5.36 -8.97
CA TYR A 96 -8.61 6.58 -8.16
C TYR A 96 -8.87 7.81 -9.01
N THR A 97 -9.74 8.69 -8.53
CA THR A 97 -10.15 9.90 -9.26
C THR A 97 -9.58 11.19 -8.68
N GLY A 98 -8.81 11.11 -7.60
CA GLY A 98 -8.22 12.28 -6.97
C GLY A 98 -6.94 12.77 -7.63
N PRO A 99 -6.31 13.81 -7.06
CA PRO A 99 -5.07 14.36 -7.62
C PRO A 99 -3.90 13.41 -7.43
N ARG A 100 -2.91 13.51 -8.33
CA ARG A 100 -1.68 12.72 -8.28
C ARG A 100 -0.47 13.65 -8.17
N GLU A 101 0.59 13.13 -7.62
CA GLU A 101 1.90 13.81 -7.54
C GLU A 101 2.96 13.21 -8.44
#